data_1afbd7b4db1f44fd6281f727c4d494db
#
_entry.id   1afbd7b4db1f44fd6281f727c4d494db
#
_cell.length_a   1.000
_cell.length_b   1.000
_cell.length_c   1.000
_cell.angle_alpha   90.00
_cell.angle_beta   90.00
_cell.angle_gamma   90.00
#
_symmetry.space_group_name_H-M   'P 1'
#
loop_
_entity.id
_entity.type
_entity.pdbx_description
1 polymer ?
#
loop_
_entity_poly.entity_id
_entity_poly.type
_entity_poly.pdbx_seq_one_letter_code
_entity_poly.pdbx_strand_id
1 'polypeptide(L)'
;MVEVEIKKEKPMKYRCCAGFWHAVAGALMILIGFFLWFNPEISLIALALYLGAALIVVGAGYITSSLESDNGWWTFVGFLDVLIGIVLVSNMGITAATLPIVFAIWCLAVGAAQIVSAYKFGRQDLPWGWSMALGVLGIVFGFLIIQYPLVGTIAISTLMGLYMVFYGAFEIAEYFYFNKPKRVES
;
A
#
# COMPACT_ATOMS: atom_id res chain seq x y z
N MET A 1 -54.46 -6.04 -2.91
CA MET A 1 -53.44 -6.94 -2.38
C MET A 1 -52.50 -7.27 -3.53
N VAL A 2 -51.30 -6.72 -3.53
CA VAL A 2 -50.29 -7.00 -4.54
C VAL A 2 -49.34 -8.03 -3.90
N GLU A 3 -49.38 -9.27 -4.38
CA GLU A 3 -48.42 -10.30 -4.01
C GLU A 3 -47.09 -9.96 -4.62
N VAL A 4 -46.09 -9.63 -3.77
CA VAL A 4 -44.71 -9.47 -4.17
C VAL A 4 -44.12 -10.89 -4.27
N GLU A 5 -43.98 -11.37 -5.49
CA GLU A 5 -43.29 -12.64 -5.82
C GLU A 5 -41.79 -12.47 -5.51
N ILE A 6 -41.35 -12.98 -4.39
CA ILE A 6 -39.92 -13.04 -4.03
C ILE A 6 -39.26 -14.08 -4.94
N LYS A 7 -38.64 -13.57 -6.02
CA LYS A 7 -37.80 -14.35 -6.93
C LYS A 7 -36.61 -14.89 -6.14
N LYS A 8 -36.66 -16.19 -5.78
CA LYS A 8 -35.52 -16.91 -5.23
C LYS A 8 -34.37 -16.89 -6.23
N GLU A 9 -33.40 -16.02 -6.01
CA GLU A 9 -32.15 -16.07 -6.77
C GLU A 9 -31.42 -17.38 -6.45
N LYS A 10 -31.16 -18.16 -7.50
CA LYS A 10 -30.36 -19.38 -7.42
C LYS A 10 -28.96 -19.01 -6.92
N PRO A 11 -28.41 -19.70 -5.91
CA PRO A 11 -27.05 -19.44 -5.46
C PRO A 11 -26.09 -19.75 -6.61
N MET A 12 -25.33 -18.74 -7.03
CA MET A 12 -24.34 -18.86 -8.09
C MET A 12 -23.24 -19.87 -7.68
N LYS A 13 -23.10 -20.91 -8.49
CA LYS A 13 -22.27 -22.10 -8.31
C LYS A 13 -20.77 -21.90 -8.64
N TYR A 14 -20.26 -20.66 -8.60
CA TYR A 14 -18.88 -20.36 -9.03
C TYR A 14 -17.83 -20.34 -7.92
N ARG A 15 -18.13 -20.89 -6.72
CA ARG A 15 -17.30 -20.70 -5.52
C ARG A 15 -16.21 -21.74 -5.25
N CYS A 16 -16.18 -22.87 -5.93
CA CYS A 16 -15.20 -23.92 -5.59
C CYS A 16 -13.79 -23.70 -6.17
N CYS A 17 -13.67 -23.07 -7.33
CA CYS A 17 -12.35 -22.87 -7.96
C CYS A 17 -11.65 -21.58 -7.49
N ALA A 18 -12.41 -20.53 -7.15
CA ALA A 18 -11.84 -19.27 -6.68
C ALA A 18 -11.16 -19.43 -5.30
N GLY A 19 -11.71 -20.24 -4.40
CA GLY A 19 -11.17 -20.42 -3.05
C GLY A 19 -9.76 -21.04 -3.02
N PHE A 20 -9.49 -22.03 -3.83
CA PHE A 20 -8.17 -22.68 -3.86
C PHE A 20 -7.06 -21.73 -4.36
N TRP A 21 -7.35 -20.89 -5.35
CA TRP A 21 -6.40 -19.90 -5.86
C TRP A 21 -6.04 -18.84 -4.82
N HIS A 22 -7.00 -18.42 -3.96
CA HIS A 22 -6.72 -17.49 -2.85
C HIS A 22 -5.76 -18.11 -1.82
N ALA A 23 -5.94 -19.39 -1.48
CA ALA A 23 -5.03 -20.06 -0.56
C ALA A 23 -3.61 -20.19 -1.14
N VAL A 24 -3.49 -20.53 -2.43
CA VAL A 24 -2.20 -20.62 -3.11
C VAL A 24 -1.55 -19.24 -3.22
N ALA A 25 -2.31 -18.21 -3.59
CA ALA A 25 -1.81 -16.83 -3.66
C ALA A 25 -1.35 -16.34 -2.28
N GLY A 26 -2.12 -16.59 -1.23
CA GLY A 26 -1.76 -16.24 0.14
C GLY A 26 -0.47 -16.92 0.60
N ALA A 27 -0.30 -18.22 0.32
CA ALA A 27 0.92 -18.95 0.65
C ALA A 27 2.14 -18.40 -0.12
N LEU A 28 2.00 -18.10 -1.41
CA LEU A 28 3.06 -17.47 -2.21
C LEU A 28 3.42 -16.08 -1.69
N MET A 29 2.42 -15.28 -1.29
CA MET A 29 2.67 -13.95 -0.71
C MET A 29 3.45 -14.01 0.60
N ILE A 30 3.16 -14.98 1.47
CA ILE A 30 3.92 -15.20 2.71
C ILE A 30 5.37 -15.56 2.38
N LEU A 31 5.62 -16.46 1.45
CA LEU A 31 6.97 -16.86 1.04
C LEU A 31 7.74 -15.67 0.46
N ILE A 32 7.13 -14.89 -0.42
CA ILE A 32 7.72 -13.68 -1.01
C ILE A 32 7.99 -12.64 0.09
N GLY A 33 7.06 -12.44 1.04
CA GLY A 33 7.23 -11.52 2.15
C GLY A 33 8.44 -11.87 3.03
N PHE A 34 8.63 -13.16 3.37
CA PHE A 34 9.83 -13.62 4.08
C PHE A 34 11.09 -13.43 3.25
N PHE A 35 11.06 -13.74 1.96
CA PHE A 35 12.22 -13.56 1.08
C PHE A 35 12.65 -12.10 1.01
N LEU A 36 11.70 -11.17 0.85
CA LEU A 36 11.96 -9.73 0.82
C LEU A 36 12.49 -9.20 2.15
N TRP A 37 12.04 -9.74 3.25
CA TRP A 37 12.53 -9.36 4.59
C TRP A 37 14.02 -9.63 4.77
N PHE A 38 14.49 -10.78 4.27
CA PHE A 38 15.92 -11.15 4.36
C PHE A 38 16.79 -10.52 3.27
N ASN A 39 16.19 -9.95 2.21
CA ASN A 39 16.92 -9.36 1.09
C ASN A 39 16.47 -7.90 0.85
N PRO A 40 16.95 -6.95 1.70
CA PRO A 40 16.50 -5.56 1.66
C PRO A 40 16.81 -4.86 0.32
N GLU A 41 17.90 -5.19 -0.36
CA GLU A 41 18.25 -4.62 -1.66
C GLU A 41 17.26 -5.01 -2.75
N ILE A 42 16.88 -6.29 -2.79
CA ILE A 42 15.88 -6.82 -3.73
C ILE A 42 14.50 -6.19 -3.45
N SER A 43 14.18 -6.00 -2.18
CA SER A 43 12.94 -5.36 -1.76
C SER A 43 12.82 -3.93 -2.29
N LEU A 44 13.90 -3.14 -2.19
CA LEU A 44 13.91 -1.77 -2.72
C LEU A 44 13.84 -1.70 -4.25
N ILE A 45 14.50 -2.63 -4.95
CA ILE A 45 14.41 -2.72 -6.41
C ILE A 45 12.98 -3.09 -6.82
N ALA A 46 12.36 -4.05 -6.15
CA ALA A 46 10.97 -4.43 -6.40
C ALA A 46 10.01 -3.27 -6.14
N LEU A 47 10.25 -2.50 -5.07
CA LEU A 47 9.46 -1.30 -4.74
C LEU A 47 9.63 -0.21 -5.81
N ALA A 48 10.87 0.03 -6.27
CA ALA A 48 11.16 0.99 -7.34
C ALA A 48 10.43 0.64 -8.64
N LEU A 49 10.44 -0.65 -9.02
CA LEU A 49 9.72 -1.15 -10.18
C LEU A 49 8.20 -0.96 -10.02
N TYR A 50 7.67 -1.33 -8.86
CA TYR A 50 6.24 -1.18 -8.55
C TYR A 50 5.79 0.29 -8.61
N LEU A 51 6.54 1.20 -7.97
CA LEU A 51 6.23 2.63 -7.98
C LEU A 51 6.31 3.22 -9.40
N GLY A 52 7.34 2.88 -10.16
CA GLY A 52 7.48 3.36 -11.53
C GLY A 52 6.35 2.85 -12.42
N ALA A 53 6.01 1.56 -12.34
CA ALA A 53 4.87 0.99 -13.08
C ALA A 53 3.54 1.62 -12.66
N ALA A 54 3.32 1.81 -11.35
CA ALA A 54 2.11 2.44 -10.83
C ALA A 54 1.94 3.88 -11.35
N LEU A 55 3.03 4.68 -11.36
CA LEU A 55 2.99 6.03 -11.90
C LEU A 55 2.67 6.06 -13.41
N ILE A 56 3.20 5.12 -14.19
CA ILE A 56 2.88 5.02 -15.63
C ILE A 56 1.37 4.73 -15.80
N VAL A 57 0.83 3.76 -15.06
CA VAL A 57 -0.59 3.37 -15.16
C VAL A 57 -1.51 4.50 -14.69
N VAL A 58 -1.21 5.12 -13.56
CA VAL A 58 -1.99 6.24 -12.99
C VAL A 58 -1.91 7.46 -13.91
N GLY A 59 -0.72 7.80 -14.39
CA GLY A 59 -0.53 8.91 -15.33
C GLY A 59 -1.27 8.69 -16.64
N ALA A 60 -1.27 7.47 -17.20
CA ALA A 60 -2.09 7.14 -18.37
C ALA A 60 -3.58 7.27 -18.05
N GLY A 61 -4.03 6.89 -16.85
CA GLY A 61 -5.41 7.10 -16.39
C GLY A 61 -5.79 8.57 -16.31
N TYR A 62 -4.92 9.44 -15.80
CA TYR A 62 -5.15 10.89 -15.78
C TYR A 62 -5.25 11.50 -17.18
N ILE A 63 -4.40 11.05 -18.12
CA ILE A 63 -4.46 11.50 -19.51
C ILE A 63 -5.81 11.11 -20.14
N THR A 64 -6.24 9.85 -19.99
CA THR A 64 -7.51 9.38 -20.56
C THR A 64 -8.72 10.10 -19.95
N SER A 65 -8.77 10.25 -18.63
CA SER A 65 -9.87 10.97 -17.94
C SER A 65 -9.92 12.45 -18.30
N SER A 66 -8.77 13.05 -18.57
CA SER A 66 -8.68 14.47 -18.95
C SER A 66 -9.20 14.74 -20.35
N LEU A 67 -9.06 13.78 -21.28
CA LEU A 67 -9.61 13.88 -22.62
C LEU A 67 -11.16 13.95 -22.62
N GLU A 68 -11.80 13.36 -21.58
CA GLU A 68 -13.25 13.39 -21.42
C GLU A 68 -13.74 14.68 -20.73
N SER A 69 -12.93 15.31 -19.87
CA SER A 69 -13.33 16.41 -18.99
C SER A 69 -12.84 17.80 -19.43
N ASP A 70 -12.17 17.91 -20.56
CA ASP A 70 -11.63 19.17 -21.15
C ASP A 70 -10.73 19.99 -20.19
N ASN A 71 -10.07 19.31 -19.25
CA ASN A 71 -9.32 19.92 -18.15
C ASN A 71 -7.79 19.70 -18.35
N GLY A 72 -7.16 20.58 -19.13
CA GLY A 72 -5.76 20.48 -19.53
C GLY A 72 -4.75 20.34 -18.36
N TRP A 73 -5.12 20.74 -17.12
CA TRP A 73 -4.27 20.57 -15.93
C TRP A 73 -4.00 19.09 -15.61
N TRP A 74 -5.01 18.25 -15.67
CA TRP A 74 -4.88 16.82 -15.39
C TRP A 74 -4.09 16.08 -16.49
N THR A 75 -4.18 16.56 -17.74
CA THR A 75 -3.33 16.04 -18.83
C THR A 75 -1.85 16.29 -18.55
N PHE A 76 -1.51 17.52 -18.09
CA PHE A 76 -0.14 17.88 -17.76
C PHE A 76 0.40 17.05 -16.59
N VAL A 77 -0.39 16.86 -15.53
CA VAL A 77 -0.03 16.01 -14.38
C VAL A 77 0.18 14.57 -14.83
N GLY A 78 -0.75 14.00 -15.59
CA GLY A 78 -0.63 12.62 -16.10
C GLY A 78 0.60 12.42 -16.99
N PHE A 79 0.95 13.39 -17.82
CA PHE A 79 2.17 13.35 -18.64
C PHE A 79 3.44 13.36 -17.78
N LEU A 80 3.48 14.20 -16.72
CA LEU A 80 4.58 14.21 -15.76
C LEU A 80 4.72 12.89 -15.03
N ASP A 81 3.61 12.30 -14.57
CA ASP A 81 3.60 11.00 -13.87
C ASP A 81 4.17 9.89 -14.75
N VAL A 82 3.78 9.85 -16.04
CA VAL A 82 4.33 8.87 -17.00
C VAL A 82 5.83 9.08 -17.21
N LEU A 83 6.29 10.32 -17.41
CA LEU A 83 7.70 10.61 -17.56
C LEU A 83 8.52 10.20 -16.34
N ILE A 84 8.06 10.57 -15.14
CA ILE A 84 8.72 10.19 -13.90
C ILE A 84 8.73 8.67 -13.74
N GLY A 85 7.62 7.99 -14.01
CA GLY A 85 7.53 6.52 -13.98
C GLY A 85 8.52 5.84 -14.90
N ILE A 86 8.69 6.31 -16.13
CA ILE A 86 9.69 5.80 -17.08
C ILE A 86 11.11 6.00 -16.54
N VAL A 87 11.44 7.17 -16.00
CA VAL A 87 12.76 7.45 -15.42
C VAL A 87 13.05 6.52 -14.23
N LEU A 88 12.07 6.29 -13.36
CA LEU A 88 12.20 5.39 -12.20
C LEU A 88 12.49 3.95 -12.65
N VAL A 89 11.78 3.45 -13.63
CA VAL A 89 11.96 2.08 -14.16
C VAL A 89 13.28 1.95 -14.93
N SER A 90 13.69 2.98 -15.68
CA SER A 90 14.94 2.94 -16.46
C SER A 90 16.19 2.89 -15.58
N ASN A 91 16.12 3.44 -14.36
CA ASN A 91 17.25 3.55 -13.43
C ASN A 91 16.94 2.93 -12.07
N MET A 92 16.44 1.67 -12.04
CA MET A 92 15.99 1.00 -10.81
C MET A 92 17.01 1.00 -9.68
N GLY A 93 18.31 0.84 -9.99
CA GLY A 93 19.36 0.84 -8.97
C GLY A 93 19.53 2.20 -8.28
N ILE A 94 19.50 3.28 -9.04
CA ILE A 94 19.59 4.65 -8.50
C ILE A 94 18.30 4.97 -7.74
N THR A 95 17.15 4.60 -8.29
CA THR A 95 15.84 4.78 -7.64
C THR A 95 15.80 4.04 -6.30
N ALA A 96 16.22 2.77 -6.26
CA ALA A 96 16.26 1.98 -5.04
C ALA A 96 17.18 2.62 -3.97
N ALA A 97 18.34 3.16 -4.38
CA ALA A 97 19.27 3.82 -3.48
C ALA A 97 18.74 5.17 -2.93
N THR A 98 17.89 5.88 -3.69
CA THR A 98 17.31 7.16 -3.27
C THR A 98 16.02 7.03 -2.47
N LEU A 99 15.29 5.90 -2.57
CA LEU A 99 14.04 5.64 -1.86
C LEU A 99 14.13 5.87 -0.34
N PRO A 100 15.17 5.42 0.41
CA PRO A 100 15.28 5.68 1.83
C PRO A 100 15.33 7.16 2.15
N ILE A 101 16.01 7.98 1.33
CA ILE A 101 16.12 9.43 1.53
C ILE A 101 14.76 10.10 1.31
N VAL A 102 14.04 9.73 0.25
CA VAL A 102 12.68 10.22 -0.01
C VAL A 102 11.74 9.86 1.14
N PHE A 103 11.84 8.63 1.63
CA PHE A 103 11.07 8.16 2.79
C PHE A 103 11.41 8.94 4.07
N ALA A 104 12.69 9.27 4.29
CA ALA A 104 13.12 10.09 5.42
C ALA A 104 12.52 11.50 5.38
N ILE A 105 12.55 12.15 4.21
CA ILE A 105 11.94 13.48 4.01
C ILE A 105 10.43 13.41 4.28
N TRP A 106 9.77 12.37 3.80
CA TRP A 106 8.35 12.15 4.05
C TRP A 106 8.05 11.93 5.53
N CYS A 107 8.85 11.14 6.26
CA CYS A 107 8.74 10.96 7.70
C CYS A 107 8.90 12.29 8.47
N LEU A 108 9.85 13.13 8.07
CA LEU A 108 10.04 14.44 8.66
C LEU A 108 8.82 15.35 8.43
N ALA A 109 8.30 15.38 7.21
CA ALA A 109 7.13 16.20 6.86
C ALA A 109 5.87 15.74 7.62
N VAL A 110 5.61 14.43 7.65
CA VAL A 110 4.45 13.86 8.38
C VAL A 110 4.61 14.05 9.89
N GLY A 111 5.81 13.83 10.43
CA GLY A 111 6.11 14.04 11.84
C GLY A 111 5.88 15.50 12.26
N ALA A 112 6.34 16.46 11.45
CA ALA A 112 6.08 17.89 11.69
C ALA A 112 4.58 18.21 11.61
N ALA A 113 3.87 17.70 10.61
CA ALA A 113 2.42 17.87 10.49
C ALA A 113 1.66 17.30 11.69
N GLN A 114 2.07 16.12 12.20
CA GLN A 114 1.47 15.50 13.40
C GLN A 114 1.69 16.35 14.65
N ILE A 115 2.87 16.95 14.85
CA ILE A 115 3.13 17.86 15.98
C ILE A 115 2.23 19.09 15.89
N VAL A 116 2.11 19.70 14.72
CA VAL A 116 1.23 20.86 14.51
C VAL A 116 -0.24 20.48 14.77
N SER A 117 -0.67 19.30 14.35
CA SER A 117 -2.02 18.78 14.60
C SER A 117 -2.24 18.52 16.08
N ALA A 118 -1.28 17.89 16.77
CA ALA A 118 -1.34 17.62 18.21
C ALA A 118 -1.49 18.93 19.01
N TYR A 119 -0.75 19.97 18.62
CA TYR A 119 -0.89 21.30 19.26
C TYR A 119 -2.29 21.90 19.09
N LYS A 120 -2.89 21.75 17.90
CA LYS A 120 -4.27 22.20 17.64
C LYS A 120 -5.29 21.40 18.46
N PHE A 121 -5.14 20.07 18.55
CA PHE A 121 -6.03 19.20 19.31
C PHE A 121 -5.93 19.43 20.83
N GLY A 122 -4.72 19.71 21.35
CA GLY A 122 -4.51 20.07 22.75
C GLY A 122 -5.27 21.33 23.18
N ARG A 123 -5.53 22.25 22.24
CA ARG A 123 -6.37 23.45 22.50
C ARG A 123 -7.87 23.16 22.52
N GLN A 124 -8.29 21.95 22.12
CA GLN A 124 -9.70 21.52 22.03
C GLN A 124 -10.03 20.40 23.03
N ASP A 125 -9.19 20.20 24.07
CA ASP A 125 -9.32 19.16 25.09
C ASP A 125 -9.43 17.71 24.55
N LEU A 126 -8.90 17.49 23.32
CA LEU A 126 -8.82 16.14 22.71
C LEU A 126 -7.52 15.44 23.11
N PRO A 127 -7.46 14.08 23.09
CA PRO A 127 -6.25 13.33 23.45
C PRO A 127 -5.13 13.56 22.43
N TRP A 128 -4.30 14.55 22.69
CA TRP A 128 -3.21 15.01 21.81
C TRP A 128 -1.88 14.30 22.03
N GLY A 129 -1.69 13.69 23.21
CA GLY A 129 -0.40 13.14 23.62
C GLY A 129 0.12 12.05 22.69
N TRP A 130 -0.74 11.15 22.21
CA TRP A 130 -0.38 10.08 21.31
C TRP A 130 0.08 10.62 19.93
N SER A 131 -0.63 11.60 19.40
CA SER A 131 -0.28 12.23 18.13
C SER A 131 1.06 12.98 18.21
N MET A 132 1.31 13.64 19.35
CA MET A 132 2.58 14.33 19.61
C MET A 132 3.76 13.36 19.72
N ALA A 133 3.58 12.23 20.44
CA ALA A 133 4.61 11.20 20.56
C ALA A 133 4.97 10.60 19.20
N LEU A 134 3.97 10.28 18.37
CA LEU A 134 4.19 9.76 17.01
C LEU A 134 4.87 10.79 16.10
N GLY A 135 4.53 12.08 16.22
CA GLY A 135 5.17 13.15 15.48
C GLY A 135 6.64 13.30 15.80
N VAL A 136 6.99 13.30 17.10
CA VAL A 136 8.39 13.36 17.56
C VAL A 136 9.15 12.10 17.09
N LEU A 137 8.55 10.92 17.24
CA LEU A 137 9.15 9.67 16.77
C LEU A 137 9.41 9.71 15.27
N GLY A 138 8.47 10.21 14.47
CA GLY A 138 8.62 10.37 13.02
C GLY A 138 9.79 11.29 12.64
N ILE A 139 9.97 12.40 13.34
CA ILE A 139 11.10 13.31 13.11
C ILE A 139 12.43 12.64 13.47
N VAL A 140 12.52 12.01 14.63
CA VAL A 140 13.74 11.30 15.07
C VAL A 140 14.10 10.20 14.08
N PHE A 141 13.10 9.44 13.63
CA PHE A 141 13.30 8.35 12.68
C PHE A 141 13.72 8.86 11.30
N GLY A 142 13.08 9.93 10.80
CA GLY A 142 13.48 10.57 9.55
C GLY A 142 14.91 11.11 9.59
N PHE A 143 15.32 11.72 10.69
CA PHE A 143 16.69 12.20 10.87
C PHE A 143 17.71 11.03 10.93
N LEU A 144 17.37 9.94 11.61
CA LEU A 144 18.21 8.72 11.67
C LEU A 144 18.42 8.14 10.28
N ILE A 145 17.40 8.09 9.44
CA ILE A 145 17.52 7.57 8.07
C ILE A 145 18.43 8.45 7.21
N ILE A 146 18.38 9.76 7.36
CA ILE A 146 19.29 10.69 6.63
C ILE A 146 20.74 10.44 7.01
N GLN A 147 21.02 10.20 8.30
CA GLN A 147 22.38 9.92 8.78
C GLN A 147 22.85 8.53 8.40
N TYR A 148 21.94 7.55 8.42
CA TYR A 148 22.21 6.14 8.16
C TYR A 148 21.21 5.57 7.16
N PRO A 149 21.42 5.72 5.84
CA PRO A 149 20.46 5.26 4.82
C PRO A 149 20.16 3.76 4.90
N LEU A 150 21.09 2.95 5.41
CA LEU A 150 20.87 1.52 5.65
C LEU A 150 19.71 1.25 6.63
N VAL A 151 19.49 2.11 7.61
CA VAL A 151 18.36 1.98 8.55
C VAL A 151 17.04 2.14 7.79
N GLY A 152 16.97 3.09 6.86
CA GLY A 152 15.80 3.28 6.00
C GLY A 152 15.56 2.09 5.06
N THR A 153 16.63 1.54 4.49
CA THR A 153 16.57 0.35 3.64
C THR A 153 15.98 -0.84 4.40
N ILE A 154 16.48 -1.13 5.60
CA ILE A 154 15.99 -2.22 6.45
C ILE A 154 14.55 -1.95 6.89
N ALA A 155 14.21 -0.71 7.26
CA ALA A 155 12.87 -0.35 7.70
C ALA A 155 11.84 -0.55 6.58
N ILE A 156 12.12 -0.07 5.36
CA ILE A 156 11.23 -0.22 4.21
C ILE A 156 11.05 -1.70 3.86
N SER A 157 12.14 -2.46 3.81
CA SER A 157 12.12 -3.89 3.54
C SER A 157 11.31 -4.67 4.58
N THR A 158 11.51 -4.35 5.86
CA THR A 158 10.75 -4.98 6.96
C THR A 158 9.25 -4.67 6.87
N LEU A 159 8.89 -3.41 6.61
CA LEU A 159 7.49 -3.01 6.43
C LEU A 159 6.85 -3.71 5.24
N MET A 160 7.56 -3.80 4.12
CA MET A 160 7.07 -4.46 2.91
C MET A 160 6.92 -5.97 3.12
N GLY A 161 7.91 -6.62 3.72
CA GLY A 161 7.86 -8.05 4.06
C GLY A 161 6.72 -8.36 5.04
N LEU A 162 6.58 -7.55 6.08
CA LEU A 162 5.51 -7.69 7.07
C LEU A 162 4.13 -7.51 6.44
N TYR A 163 3.96 -6.48 5.60
CA TYR A 163 2.71 -6.26 4.87
C TYR A 163 2.33 -7.48 4.01
N MET A 164 3.28 -8.03 3.25
CA MET A 164 3.04 -9.21 2.40
C MET A 164 2.68 -10.45 3.23
N VAL A 165 3.32 -10.66 4.38
CA VAL A 165 3.01 -11.78 5.29
C VAL A 165 1.61 -11.63 5.88
N PHE A 166 1.24 -10.43 6.35
CA PHE A 166 -0.10 -10.20 6.89
C PHE A 166 -1.17 -10.32 5.81
N TYR A 167 -0.94 -9.78 4.63
CA TYR A 167 -1.87 -9.88 3.52
C TYR A 167 -2.08 -11.34 3.09
N GLY A 168 -0.99 -12.10 2.94
CA GLY A 168 -1.06 -13.52 2.62
C GLY A 168 -1.76 -14.36 3.70
N ALA A 169 -1.54 -14.03 4.99
CA ALA A 169 -2.26 -14.66 6.09
C ALA A 169 -3.77 -14.35 6.04
N PHE A 170 -4.13 -13.13 5.66
CA PHE A 170 -5.53 -12.72 5.52
C PHE A 170 -6.22 -13.45 4.36
N GLU A 171 -5.56 -13.59 3.21
CA GLU A 171 -6.05 -14.38 2.06
C GLU A 171 -6.31 -15.85 2.44
N ILE A 172 -5.41 -16.45 3.22
CA ILE A 172 -5.59 -17.82 3.71
C ILE A 172 -6.76 -17.91 4.71
N ALA A 173 -6.87 -16.93 5.63
CA ALA A 173 -7.97 -16.88 6.59
C ALA A 173 -9.33 -16.74 5.88
N GLU A 174 -9.40 -15.92 4.83
CA GLU A 174 -10.59 -15.76 4.00
C GLU A 174 -11.00 -17.07 3.33
N TYR A 175 -10.04 -17.83 2.80
CA TYR A 175 -10.28 -19.17 2.26
C TYR A 175 -10.95 -20.08 3.29
N PHE A 176 -10.41 -20.16 4.51
CA PHE A 176 -10.98 -21.02 5.56
C PHE A 176 -12.35 -20.54 6.02
N TYR A 177 -12.59 -19.24 6.03
CA TYR A 177 -13.89 -18.69 6.44
C TYR A 177 -15.00 -18.97 5.43
N PHE A 178 -14.71 -18.84 4.14
CA PHE A 178 -15.70 -19.07 3.08
C PHE A 178 -15.89 -20.57 2.74
N ASN A 179 -14.94 -21.42 3.08
CA ASN A 179 -15.00 -22.85 2.80
C ASN A 179 -15.59 -23.68 3.97
N LYS A 180 -16.05 -23.04 5.06
CA LYS A 180 -16.78 -23.75 6.12
C LYS A 180 -18.11 -24.26 5.56
N PRO A 181 -18.39 -25.60 5.62
CA PRO A 181 -19.69 -26.13 5.27
C PRO A 181 -20.73 -25.51 6.21
N LYS A 182 -21.75 -24.85 5.66
CA LYS A 182 -22.90 -24.42 6.46
C LYS A 182 -23.51 -25.68 7.09
N ARG A 183 -23.41 -25.82 8.42
CA ARG A 183 -24.24 -26.78 9.15
C ARG A 183 -25.70 -26.43 8.84
N VAL A 184 -26.34 -27.31 8.11
CA VAL A 184 -27.79 -27.30 7.99
C VAL A 184 -28.29 -27.76 9.36
N GLU A 185 -28.77 -26.84 10.18
CA GLU A 185 -29.55 -27.20 11.36
C GLU A 185 -30.86 -27.84 10.88
N SER A 186 -30.96 -29.14 11.14
CA SER A 186 -32.17 -29.93 10.97
C SER A 186 -33.11 -29.77 12.15
#